data_df1bf8c62265523f57c5ebe4c2c0bc35
#
_entry.id   df1bf8c62265523f57c5ebe4c2c0bc35
#
_cell.length_a   1.000
_cell.length_b   1.000
_cell.length_c   1.000
_cell.angle_alpha   90.00
_cell.angle_beta   90.00
_cell.angle_gamma   90.00
#
_symmetry.space_group_name_H-M   'P 1'
#
loop_
_entity.id
_entity.type
_entity.pdbx_description
1 polymer ?
#
loop_
_entity_poly.entity_id
_entity_poly.type
_entity_poly.pdbx_seq_one_letter_code
_entity_poly.pdbx_strand_id
1 'polypeptide(L)'
;KRGRYKEEKKGKKMERLLFTSESVTEGHPDKMCDQISDAILDALMEQDPMSRVACETCATTGIVMVMGEITTNAYVDIQKIVRDTVREIGYTRGKYGFDADTCGVLTAIDEQSSDIAMGVDKALEAKEHKMSDEELEAIGAGDQGMMFGYASDETEEYMPYPISLAHKLAKRLTEVRKNGTLPYLRPDGKSQVTVEYDENGVPARLDAVVLSTQHDPDVSQEQIHEDVKKYIFDEILPADMVDENTKFFINPTGRFVIGGPHGDSGLTGRKIIVDTYGGMARHGGGAFSGKDCTKVDRSAAYAARYVAKNIVAAGIAKKCEIQLSYAIGVAQPTSVMVDTFGTGKIADDKLVEIIRENFDLRPAGIIKMLDLRRPIYKQTAAYGHFGRNDLDLPWEKLDKVDTLKKYL
;
A
#
# COMPACT_ATOMS: atom_id res chain seq x y z
N LYS A 1 -17.44 -29.86 -61.88
CA LYS A 1 -16.15 -29.56 -61.22
C LYS A 1 -16.42 -28.55 -60.10
N ARG A 2 -16.56 -29.05 -58.87
CA ARG A 2 -16.69 -28.21 -57.66
C ARG A 2 -15.29 -28.00 -57.08
N GLY A 3 -14.77 -26.79 -57.18
CA GLY A 3 -13.55 -26.38 -56.49
C GLY A 3 -13.82 -26.24 -54.99
N ARG A 4 -13.15 -27.04 -54.16
CA ARG A 4 -13.11 -26.86 -52.70
C ARG A 4 -12.13 -25.70 -52.40
N TYR A 5 -12.65 -24.58 -51.97
CA TYR A 5 -11.83 -23.57 -51.26
C TYR A 5 -11.44 -24.14 -49.90
N LYS A 6 -10.16 -24.41 -49.73
CA LYS A 6 -9.56 -24.58 -48.39
C LYS A 6 -9.50 -23.21 -47.77
N GLU A 7 -10.36 -22.91 -46.81
CA GLU A 7 -10.12 -21.82 -45.85
C GLU A 7 -8.94 -22.20 -44.99
N GLU A 8 -7.81 -21.54 -45.26
CA GLU A 8 -6.71 -21.49 -44.28
C GLU A 8 -7.23 -20.76 -43.05
N LYS A 9 -7.42 -21.49 -41.93
CA LYS A 9 -7.59 -20.91 -40.62
C LYS A 9 -6.34 -20.09 -40.32
N LYS A 10 -6.36 -18.77 -40.59
CA LYS A 10 -5.40 -17.84 -40.00
C LYS A 10 -5.48 -18.06 -38.51
N GLY A 11 -4.39 -18.58 -37.92
CA GLY A 11 -4.25 -18.73 -36.47
C GLY A 11 -4.59 -17.39 -35.83
N LYS A 12 -5.64 -17.38 -34.97
CA LYS A 12 -5.93 -16.22 -34.14
C LYS A 12 -4.66 -15.95 -33.35
N LYS A 13 -3.98 -14.81 -33.64
CA LYS A 13 -2.88 -14.32 -32.82
C LYS A 13 -3.48 -14.14 -31.43
N MET A 14 -3.04 -14.93 -30.47
CA MET A 14 -3.51 -14.83 -29.09
C MET A 14 -3.24 -13.39 -28.62
N GLU A 15 -4.27 -12.70 -28.11
CA GLU A 15 -4.08 -11.37 -27.54
C GLU A 15 -3.15 -11.52 -26.32
N ARG A 16 -2.10 -10.71 -26.29
CA ARG A 16 -1.16 -10.68 -25.16
C ARG A 16 -1.87 -10.10 -23.94
N LEU A 17 -1.79 -10.78 -22.82
CA LEU A 17 -2.30 -10.27 -21.56
C LEU A 17 -1.28 -9.31 -20.97
N LEU A 18 -1.55 -8.02 -21.04
CA LEU A 18 -0.72 -6.97 -20.44
C LEU A 18 -1.38 -6.46 -19.15
N PHE A 19 -0.59 -6.33 -18.09
CA PHE A 19 -1.04 -5.70 -16.86
C PHE A 19 -0.04 -4.63 -16.39
N THR A 20 -0.57 -3.49 -15.95
CA THR A 20 0.24 -2.32 -15.59
C THR A 20 -0.04 -1.92 -14.15
N SER A 21 1.03 -1.67 -13.40
CA SER A 21 0.96 -1.01 -12.08
C SER A 21 1.90 0.19 -12.04
N GLU A 22 1.57 1.15 -11.19
CA GLU A 22 2.40 2.32 -10.92
C GLU A 22 2.80 2.42 -9.45
N SER A 23 3.90 3.11 -9.19
CA SER A 23 4.32 3.53 -7.86
C SER A 23 4.87 4.95 -7.89
N VAL A 24 5.02 5.54 -6.71
CA VAL A 24 5.55 6.89 -6.55
C VAL A 24 6.62 6.92 -5.46
N THR A 25 7.50 7.91 -5.52
CA THR A 25 8.51 8.13 -4.49
C THR A 25 7.90 8.72 -3.22
N GLU A 26 8.65 8.70 -2.13
CA GLU A 26 8.28 9.34 -0.86
C GLU A 26 8.03 10.85 -0.98
N GLY A 27 8.61 11.50 -2.01
CA GLY A 27 8.46 12.93 -2.27
C GLY A 27 7.25 13.30 -3.13
N HIS A 28 6.48 12.33 -3.62
CA HIS A 28 5.19 12.62 -4.25
C HIS A 28 4.26 13.30 -3.25
N PRO A 29 3.52 14.36 -3.63
CA PRO A 29 2.70 15.14 -2.68
C PRO A 29 1.74 14.31 -1.83
N ASP A 30 1.01 13.38 -2.44
CA ASP A 30 0.10 12.49 -1.69
C ASP A 30 0.88 11.58 -0.71
N LYS A 31 2.04 11.05 -1.12
CA LYS A 31 2.84 10.19 -0.24
C LYS A 31 3.55 10.98 0.86
N MET A 32 3.88 12.22 0.64
CA MET A 32 4.33 13.12 1.70
C MET A 32 3.24 13.29 2.76
N CYS A 33 1.99 13.51 2.34
CA CYS A 33 0.85 13.62 3.25
C CYS A 33 0.60 12.34 4.04
N ASP A 34 0.68 11.18 3.40
CA ASP A 34 0.57 9.87 4.07
C ASP A 34 1.66 9.69 5.13
N GLN A 35 2.91 10.03 4.83
CA GLN A 35 4.03 9.94 5.76
C GLN A 35 3.88 10.90 6.95
N ILE A 36 3.36 12.11 6.74
CA ILE A 36 3.10 13.06 7.82
C ILE A 36 2.01 12.52 8.74
N SER A 37 0.90 12.05 8.19
CA SER A 37 -0.22 11.50 8.96
C SER A 37 0.20 10.29 9.80
N ASP A 38 0.99 9.37 9.22
CA ASP A 38 1.51 8.21 9.95
C ASP A 38 2.63 8.56 10.94
N ALA A 39 3.43 9.60 10.67
CA ALA A 39 4.42 10.08 11.64
C ALA A 39 3.76 10.67 12.90
N ILE A 40 2.64 11.36 12.74
CA ILE A 40 1.85 11.88 13.86
C ILE A 40 1.22 10.71 14.62
N LEU A 41 0.66 9.73 13.92
CA LEU A 41 0.10 8.52 14.53
C LEU A 41 1.15 7.78 15.35
N ASP A 42 2.33 7.50 14.81
CA ASP A 42 3.40 6.79 15.51
C ASP A 42 3.86 7.55 16.75
N ALA A 43 4.03 8.87 16.66
CA ALA A 43 4.43 9.69 17.79
C ALA A 43 3.41 9.71 18.93
N LEU A 44 2.12 9.65 18.61
CA LEU A 44 1.04 9.52 19.59
C LEU A 44 1.04 8.13 20.24
N MET A 45 1.14 7.07 19.41
CA MET A 45 1.11 5.69 19.90
C MET A 45 2.34 5.32 20.73
N GLU A 46 3.48 5.96 20.51
CA GLU A 46 4.68 5.78 21.34
C GLU A 46 4.45 6.21 22.80
N GLN A 47 3.63 7.24 23.02
CA GLN A 47 3.31 7.76 24.35
C GLN A 47 2.00 7.17 24.92
N ASP A 48 1.00 6.93 24.05
CA ASP A 48 -0.30 6.37 24.41
C ASP A 48 -0.75 5.36 23.35
N PRO A 49 -0.46 4.06 23.54
CA PRO A 49 -0.87 3.00 22.61
C PRO A 49 -2.40 2.86 22.44
N MET A 50 -3.18 3.51 23.31
CA MET A 50 -4.63 3.49 23.25
C MET A 50 -5.22 4.69 22.49
N SER A 51 -4.37 5.56 21.94
CA SER A 51 -4.80 6.72 21.16
C SER A 51 -5.77 6.34 20.04
N ARG A 52 -6.82 7.15 19.90
CA ARG A 52 -7.77 7.07 18.78
C ARG A 52 -7.41 8.18 17.79
N VAL A 53 -7.03 7.80 16.60
CA VAL A 53 -6.47 8.73 15.61
C VAL A 53 -7.13 8.52 14.25
N ALA A 54 -7.67 9.61 13.72
CA ALA A 54 -8.05 9.78 12.33
C ALA A 54 -7.41 11.10 11.88
N CYS A 55 -6.18 11.03 11.38
CA CYS A 55 -5.35 12.18 11.04
C CYS A 55 -5.15 12.26 9.54
N GLU A 56 -5.60 13.35 8.94
CA GLU A 56 -5.48 13.62 7.52
C GLU A 56 -4.57 14.84 7.31
N THR A 57 -3.83 14.81 6.22
CA THR A 57 -2.91 15.88 5.83
C THR A 57 -3.21 16.30 4.41
N CYS A 58 -3.23 17.60 4.15
CA CYS A 58 -3.15 18.10 2.79
C CYS A 58 -1.97 19.08 2.65
N ALA A 59 -1.39 19.12 1.46
CA ALA A 59 -0.26 19.98 1.16
C ALA A 59 -0.42 20.60 -0.23
N THR A 60 0.00 21.86 -0.35
CA THR A 60 0.11 22.56 -1.62
C THR A 60 1.26 23.56 -1.54
N THR A 61 1.40 24.45 -2.51
CA THR A 61 2.48 25.44 -2.54
C THR A 61 2.61 26.19 -1.21
N GLY A 62 3.70 25.92 -0.49
CA GLY A 62 4.08 26.62 0.74
C GLY A 62 3.23 26.33 1.99
N ILE A 63 2.28 25.40 1.95
CA ILE A 63 1.38 25.10 3.09
C ILE A 63 1.25 23.58 3.28
N VAL A 64 1.25 23.17 4.55
CA VAL A 64 0.77 21.84 5.02
C VAL A 64 -0.34 22.09 6.04
N MET A 65 -1.48 21.45 5.88
CA MET A 65 -2.56 21.45 6.84
C MET A 65 -2.80 20.04 7.36
N VAL A 66 -2.78 19.89 8.67
CA VAL A 66 -3.12 18.65 9.39
C VAL A 66 -4.48 18.82 10.04
N MET A 67 -5.39 17.89 9.77
CA MET A 67 -6.77 17.93 10.25
C MET A 67 -7.25 16.55 10.67
N GLY A 68 -8.34 16.47 11.40
CA GLY A 68 -8.96 15.23 11.78
C GLY A 68 -9.35 15.16 13.25
N GLU A 69 -9.64 13.96 13.74
CA GLU A 69 -10.08 13.69 15.09
C GLU A 69 -9.05 12.84 15.85
N ILE A 70 -8.60 13.34 17.00
CA ILE A 70 -7.61 12.67 17.84
C ILE A 70 -8.08 12.72 19.30
N THR A 71 -8.23 11.53 19.91
CA THR A 71 -8.45 11.38 21.34
C THR A 71 -7.28 10.62 21.95
N THR A 72 -6.52 11.27 22.81
CA THR A 72 -5.27 10.74 23.37
C THR A 72 -4.92 11.40 24.69
N ASN A 73 -4.11 10.70 25.50
CA ASN A 73 -3.44 11.29 26.68
C ASN A 73 -2.01 11.78 26.36
N ALA A 74 -1.56 11.61 25.12
CA ALA A 74 -0.23 12.01 24.66
C ALA A 74 -0.20 13.50 24.26
N TYR A 75 0.98 14.09 24.31
CA TYR A 75 1.26 15.40 23.69
C TYR A 75 2.38 15.24 22.66
N VAL A 76 2.14 15.76 21.46
CA VAL A 76 3.14 15.80 20.39
C VAL A 76 3.18 17.18 19.74
N ASP A 77 4.38 17.60 19.34
CA ASP A 77 4.57 18.81 18.54
C ASP A 77 4.34 18.51 17.06
N ILE A 78 3.10 18.70 16.62
CA ILE A 78 2.68 18.41 15.25
C ILE A 78 3.50 19.22 14.24
N GLN A 79 3.77 20.50 14.52
CA GLN A 79 4.56 21.32 13.60
C GLN A 79 5.97 20.77 13.42
N LYS A 80 6.59 20.33 14.52
CA LYS A 80 7.91 19.72 14.47
C LYS A 80 7.89 18.42 13.67
N ILE A 81 6.90 17.53 13.89
CA ILE A 81 6.77 16.26 13.17
C ILE A 81 6.60 16.51 11.66
N VAL A 82 5.75 17.46 11.27
CA VAL A 82 5.57 17.85 9.86
C VAL A 82 6.89 18.29 9.24
N ARG A 83 7.59 19.23 9.87
CA ARG A 83 8.87 19.77 9.36
C ARG A 83 9.95 18.70 9.26
N ASP A 84 10.07 17.85 10.27
CA ASP A 84 11.05 16.77 10.28
C ASP A 84 10.76 15.75 9.17
N THR A 85 9.50 15.37 8.97
CA THR A 85 9.09 14.45 7.87
C THR A 85 9.39 15.06 6.51
N VAL A 86 9.03 16.32 6.29
CA VAL A 86 9.30 17.04 5.02
C VAL A 86 10.82 17.14 4.76
N ARG A 87 11.61 17.38 5.81
CA ARG A 87 13.08 17.46 5.73
C ARG A 87 13.69 16.08 5.41
N GLU A 88 13.24 15.02 6.06
CA GLU A 88 13.69 13.64 5.79
C GLU A 88 13.42 13.22 4.35
N ILE A 89 12.28 13.61 3.78
CA ILE A 89 11.93 13.39 2.37
C ILE A 89 12.92 14.12 1.44
N GLY A 90 13.43 15.29 1.86
CA GLY A 90 14.44 16.04 1.10
C GLY A 90 13.97 17.38 0.54
N TYR A 91 12.82 17.89 0.96
CA TYR A 91 12.40 19.25 0.66
C TYR A 91 13.09 20.23 1.63
N THR A 92 14.32 20.57 1.33
CA THR A 92 15.23 21.34 2.21
C THR A 92 15.70 22.67 1.64
N ARG A 93 15.14 23.08 0.48
CA ARG A 93 15.59 24.32 -0.18
C ARG A 93 14.39 25.05 -0.78
N GLY A 94 14.21 26.32 -0.40
CA GLY A 94 13.15 27.18 -0.91
C GLY A 94 13.11 27.32 -2.46
N LYS A 95 14.25 27.12 -3.14
CA LYS A 95 14.30 27.08 -4.62
C LYS A 95 13.47 25.99 -5.25
N TYR A 96 13.05 24.97 -4.49
CA TYR A 96 12.13 23.92 -4.95
C TYR A 96 10.65 24.34 -4.89
N GLY A 97 10.37 25.55 -4.38
CA GLY A 97 9.02 26.06 -4.19
C GLY A 97 8.29 25.50 -2.97
N PHE A 98 8.94 24.58 -2.24
CA PHE A 98 8.46 23.98 -1.00
C PHE A 98 9.64 23.49 -0.15
N ASP A 99 9.69 23.85 1.11
CA ASP A 99 10.74 23.38 2.03
C ASP A 99 10.26 23.30 3.48
N ALA A 100 10.94 22.47 4.26
CA ALA A 100 10.61 22.14 5.64
C ALA A 100 10.66 23.34 6.60
N ASP A 101 11.54 24.31 6.37
CA ASP A 101 11.77 25.41 7.32
C ASP A 101 10.79 26.56 7.10
N THR A 102 10.36 26.79 5.85
CA THR A 102 9.56 27.98 5.48
C THR A 102 8.11 27.68 5.16
N CYS A 103 7.71 26.42 4.96
CA CYS A 103 6.30 26.09 4.72
C CYS A 103 5.44 26.47 5.93
N GLY A 104 4.24 27.00 5.67
CA GLY A 104 3.21 27.20 6.69
C GLY A 104 2.68 25.86 7.17
N VAL A 105 2.53 25.67 8.48
CA VAL A 105 1.88 24.50 9.06
C VAL A 105 0.64 24.93 9.82
N LEU A 106 -0.51 24.44 9.40
CA LEU A 106 -1.82 24.70 10.01
C LEU A 106 -2.34 23.41 10.63
N THR A 107 -3.08 23.55 11.73
CA THR A 107 -3.71 22.42 12.41
C THR A 107 -5.18 22.70 12.67
N ALA A 108 -6.05 21.72 12.40
CA ALA A 108 -7.48 21.74 12.70
C ALA A 108 -7.84 20.33 13.20
N ILE A 109 -7.64 20.11 14.51
CA ILE A 109 -7.82 18.80 15.15
C ILE A 109 -8.83 18.96 16.27
N ASP A 110 -9.85 18.10 16.25
CA ASP A 110 -10.90 17.98 17.25
C ASP A 110 -10.82 16.64 17.99
N GLU A 111 -11.57 16.50 19.08
CA GLU A 111 -11.78 15.21 19.72
C GLU A 111 -12.81 14.38 18.93
N GLN A 112 -12.73 13.06 19.03
CA GLN A 112 -13.71 12.17 18.40
C GLN A 112 -15.11 12.43 18.94
N SER A 113 -16.12 12.44 18.07
CA SER A 113 -17.52 12.57 18.45
C SER A 113 -17.95 11.54 19.49
N SER A 114 -18.64 11.99 20.55
CA SER A 114 -19.20 11.10 21.57
C SER A 114 -20.18 10.08 21.00
N ASP A 115 -20.90 10.42 19.94
CA ASP A 115 -21.87 9.51 19.30
C ASP A 115 -21.16 8.33 18.62
N ILE A 116 -20.03 8.60 17.96
CA ILE A 116 -19.18 7.55 17.36
C ILE A 116 -18.53 6.69 18.47
N ALA A 117 -17.99 7.32 19.52
CA ALA A 117 -17.35 6.61 20.63
C ALA A 117 -18.32 5.62 21.31
N MET A 118 -19.58 5.99 21.52
CA MET A 118 -20.59 5.08 22.09
C MET A 118 -20.85 3.83 21.22
N GLY A 119 -20.68 3.92 19.91
CA GLY A 119 -20.84 2.79 18.97
C GLY A 119 -19.65 1.85 18.95
N VAL A 120 -18.45 2.39 19.18
CA VAL A 120 -17.18 1.72 18.92
C VAL A 120 -16.53 1.16 20.19
N ASP A 121 -16.70 1.81 21.34
CA ASP A 121 -16.02 1.42 22.60
C ASP A 121 -16.54 0.10 23.19
N LYS A 122 -17.77 -0.28 22.90
CA LYS A 122 -18.30 -1.61 23.19
C LYS A 122 -19.06 -2.15 21.99
N ALA A 123 -18.71 -3.35 21.57
CA ALA A 123 -19.43 -4.06 20.53
C ALA A 123 -20.91 -4.27 20.90
N LEU A 124 -21.77 -4.31 19.88
CA LEU A 124 -23.22 -4.54 20.07
C LEU A 124 -23.48 -5.84 20.78
N GLU A 125 -22.74 -6.90 20.46
CA GLU A 125 -22.82 -8.22 21.07
C GLU A 125 -22.53 -8.19 22.56
N ALA A 126 -21.58 -7.33 23.00
CA ALA A 126 -21.29 -7.12 24.42
C ALA A 126 -22.42 -6.36 25.14
N LYS A 127 -23.06 -5.40 24.47
CA LYS A 127 -24.21 -4.65 25.01
C LYS A 127 -25.45 -5.55 25.21
N GLU A 128 -25.60 -6.56 24.37
CA GLU A 128 -26.70 -7.54 24.43
C GLU A 128 -26.42 -8.73 25.33
N HIS A 129 -25.31 -8.76 26.09
CA HIS A 129 -24.88 -9.86 26.97
C HIS A 129 -24.78 -11.23 26.27
N LYS A 130 -24.42 -11.22 24.97
CA LYS A 130 -24.22 -12.43 24.17
C LYS A 130 -22.78 -12.92 24.15
N MET A 131 -21.89 -12.25 24.87
CA MET A 131 -20.47 -12.52 24.91
C MET A 131 -20.00 -12.83 26.33
N SER A 132 -18.94 -13.65 26.46
CA SER A 132 -18.28 -13.92 27.74
C SER A 132 -17.52 -12.69 28.27
N ASP A 133 -17.08 -12.71 29.53
CA ASP A 133 -16.32 -11.59 30.13
C ASP A 133 -15.01 -11.26 29.34
N GLU A 134 -14.35 -12.27 28.78
CA GLU A 134 -13.17 -12.08 27.91
C GLU A 134 -13.55 -11.47 26.55
N GLU A 135 -14.76 -11.71 26.10
CA GLU A 135 -15.32 -11.13 24.87
C GLU A 135 -15.90 -9.73 25.11
N LEU A 136 -16.22 -9.37 26.37
CA LEU A 136 -16.67 -8.02 26.75
C LEU A 136 -15.61 -6.93 26.51
N GLU A 137 -14.33 -7.33 26.39
CA GLU A 137 -13.24 -6.43 25.90
C GLU A 137 -13.29 -6.24 24.38
N ALA A 138 -14.20 -6.88 23.66
CA ALA A 138 -14.28 -6.79 22.21
C ALA A 138 -14.74 -5.40 21.78
N ILE A 139 -13.83 -4.71 21.09
CA ILE A 139 -14.08 -3.45 20.42
C ILE A 139 -14.96 -3.76 19.21
N GLY A 140 -16.06 -3.02 19.03
CA GLY A 140 -16.83 -3.05 17.79
C GLY A 140 -16.05 -2.42 16.63
N ALA A 141 -16.41 -2.76 15.39
CA ALA A 141 -15.80 -2.14 14.23
C ALA A 141 -16.02 -0.62 14.27
N GLY A 142 -14.95 0.15 14.00
CA GLY A 142 -14.97 1.61 14.06
C GLY A 142 -15.80 2.26 12.95
N ASP A 143 -16.08 1.51 11.90
CA ASP A 143 -16.92 1.91 10.77
C ASP A 143 -17.50 0.68 10.07
N GLN A 144 -18.49 0.90 9.22
CA GLN A 144 -18.87 -0.06 8.19
C GLN A 144 -17.84 -0.06 7.07
N GLY A 145 -17.72 -1.16 6.33
CA GLY A 145 -16.86 -1.19 5.14
C GLY A 145 -16.56 -2.60 4.67
N MET A 146 -15.85 -2.65 3.54
CA MET A 146 -15.28 -3.87 2.99
C MET A 146 -13.78 -3.67 2.78
N MET A 147 -13.00 -4.68 3.11
CA MET A 147 -11.53 -4.65 3.00
C MET A 147 -11.08 -5.87 2.23
N PHE A 148 -10.00 -5.73 1.47
CA PHE A 148 -9.44 -6.80 0.66
C PHE A 148 -8.00 -7.08 1.05
N GLY A 149 -7.64 -8.36 1.01
CA GLY A 149 -6.27 -8.83 1.05
C GLY A 149 -6.00 -9.72 -0.16
N TYR A 150 -4.74 -9.74 -0.60
CA TYR A 150 -4.33 -10.52 -1.75
C TYR A 150 -2.92 -11.07 -1.56
N ALA A 151 -2.66 -12.21 -2.19
CA ALA A 151 -1.32 -12.75 -2.37
C ALA A 151 -1.26 -13.57 -3.66
N SER A 152 -0.08 -13.62 -4.28
CA SER A 152 0.22 -14.51 -5.40
C SER A 152 1.64 -15.08 -5.28
N ASP A 153 1.91 -16.18 -5.97
CA ASP A 153 3.24 -16.81 -6.02
C ASP A 153 4.15 -16.19 -7.10
N GLU A 154 3.80 -15.00 -7.59
CA GLU A 154 4.55 -14.32 -8.67
C GLU A 154 5.91 -13.76 -8.22
N THR A 155 6.06 -13.44 -6.92
CA THR A 155 7.28 -12.90 -6.33
C THR A 155 7.59 -13.56 -4.98
N GLU A 156 8.82 -13.44 -4.49
CA GLU A 156 9.23 -13.96 -3.18
C GLU A 156 8.46 -13.32 -2.01
N GLU A 157 8.03 -12.08 -2.17
CA GLU A 157 7.21 -11.35 -1.22
C GLU A 157 5.70 -11.66 -1.34
N TYR A 158 5.31 -12.56 -2.24
CA TYR A 158 3.91 -12.93 -2.52
C TYR A 158 3.05 -11.74 -2.99
N MET A 159 3.65 -10.87 -3.80
CA MET A 159 3.01 -9.70 -4.41
C MET A 159 2.84 -9.89 -5.93
N PRO A 160 1.87 -9.19 -6.55
CA PRO A 160 1.82 -9.09 -8.00
C PRO A 160 3.10 -8.49 -8.56
N TYR A 161 3.62 -9.09 -9.64
CA TYR A 161 4.90 -8.71 -10.21
C TYR A 161 5.01 -7.23 -10.62
N PRO A 162 3.98 -6.63 -11.30
CA PRO A 162 4.07 -5.25 -11.76
C PRO A 162 4.24 -4.24 -10.62
N ILE A 163 3.45 -4.35 -9.54
CA ILE A 163 3.54 -3.42 -8.41
C ILE A 163 4.82 -3.63 -7.59
N SER A 164 5.24 -4.87 -7.39
CA SER A 164 6.52 -5.16 -6.72
C SER A 164 7.67 -4.46 -7.44
N LEU A 165 7.73 -4.60 -8.75
CA LEU A 165 8.81 -3.99 -9.54
C LEU A 165 8.69 -2.46 -9.60
N ALA A 166 7.47 -1.91 -9.70
CA ALA A 166 7.25 -0.46 -9.65
C ALA A 166 7.73 0.13 -8.31
N HIS A 167 7.45 -0.53 -7.19
CA HIS A 167 7.97 -0.10 -5.88
C HIS A 167 9.50 -0.14 -5.81
N LYS A 168 10.12 -1.20 -6.29
CA LYS A 168 11.60 -1.34 -6.34
C LYS A 168 12.24 -0.21 -7.14
N LEU A 169 11.66 0.16 -8.30
CA LEU A 169 12.13 1.29 -9.11
C LEU A 169 11.99 2.63 -8.39
N ALA A 170 10.83 2.91 -7.79
CA ALA A 170 10.59 4.15 -7.05
C ALA A 170 11.51 4.28 -5.83
N LYS A 171 11.72 3.17 -5.11
CA LYS A 171 12.63 3.11 -3.96
C LYS A 171 14.08 3.35 -4.39
N ARG A 172 14.52 2.69 -5.48
CA ARG A 172 15.88 2.86 -6.01
C ARG A 172 16.12 4.31 -6.48
N LEU A 173 15.14 4.95 -7.09
CA LEU A 173 15.21 6.37 -7.47
C LEU A 173 15.49 7.26 -6.26
N THR A 174 14.83 7.01 -5.14
CA THR A 174 15.07 7.73 -3.88
C THR A 174 16.44 7.40 -3.28
N GLU A 175 16.89 6.16 -3.32
CA GLU A 175 18.20 5.73 -2.80
C GLU A 175 19.35 6.46 -3.51
N VAL A 176 19.36 6.48 -4.85
CA VAL A 176 20.43 7.14 -5.63
C VAL A 176 20.43 8.66 -5.47
N ARG A 177 19.28 9.25 -5.13
CA ARG A 177 19.19 10.66 -4.75
C ARG A 177 19.79 10.91 -3.37
N LYS A 178 19.35 10.16 -2.35
CA LYS A 178 19.74 10.37 -0.94
C LYS A 178 21.20 10.03 -0.66
N ASN A 179 21.74 9.02 -1.32
CA ASN A 179 23.15 8.63 -1.14
C ASN A 179 24.13 9.50 -1.98
N GLY A 180 23.62 10.43 -2.78
CA GLY A 180 24.41 11.36 -3.58
C GLY A 180 24.97 10.78 -4.88
N THR A 181 24.57 9.59 -5.31
CA THR A 181 24.92 9.02 -6.62
C THR A 181 24.42 9.91 -7.74
N LEU A 182 23.18 10.38 -7.64
CA LEU A 182 22.55 11.31 -8.59
C LEU A 182 22.07 12.57 -7.84
N PRO A 183 22.98 13.51 -7.50
CA PRO A 183 22.69 14.64 -6.60
C PRO A 183 21.76 15.70 -7.19
N TYR A 184 21.55 15.68 -8.50
CA TYR A 184 20.63 16.59 -9.22
C TYR A 184 19.18 16.14 -9.16
N LEU A 185 18.89 14.93 -8.67
CA LEU A 185 17.52 14.46 -8.49
C LEU A 185 16.84 15.18 -7.33
N ARG A 186 15.53 15.40 -7.48
CA ARG A 186 14.65 15.97 -6.47
C ARG A 186 13.66 14.93 -5.97
N PRO A 187 12.93 15.22 -4.86
CA PRO A 187 12.18 14.20 -4.16
C PRO A 187 11.01 13.56 -4.93
N ASP A 188 10.34 14.31 -5.83
CA ASP A 188 9.16 13.82 -6.55
C ASP A 188 9.52 12.90 -7.72
N GLY A 189 8.79 11.81 -7.86
CA GLY A 189 8.99 10.88 -8.96
C GLY A 189 7.93 9.79 -8.99
N LYS A 190 7.81 9.15 -10.17
CA LYS A 190 6.85 8.08 -10.44
C LYS A 190 7.52 6.98 -11.26
N SER A 191 7.07 5.76 -11.03
CA SER A 191 7.40 4.59 -11.84
C SER A 191 6.14 3.89 -12.32
N GLN A 192 6.19 3.24 -13.48
CA GLN A 192 5.11 2.41 -14.00
C GLN A 192 5.72 1.22 -14.73
N VAL A 193 5.18 0.04 -14.51
CA VAL A 193 5.63 -1.20 -15.12
C VAL A 193 4.47 -1.93 -15.77
N THR A 194 4.63 -2.26 -17.04
CA THR A 194 3.71 -3.12 -17.79
C THR A 194 4.36 -4.48 -18.00
N VAL A 195 3.72 -5.52 -17.48
CA VAL A 195 4.14 -6.91 -17.60
C VAL A 195 3.26 -7.64 -18.61
N GLU A 196 3.87 -8.40 -19.50
CA GLU A 196 3.19 -9.37 -20.36
C GLU A 196 3.14 -10.71 -19.62
N TYR A 197 1.95 -11.29 -19.54
CA TYR A 197 1.70 -12.59 -18.94
C TYR A 197 1.50 -13.63 -20.02
N ASP A 198 1.94 -14.84 -19.76
CA ASP A 198 1.70 -15.99 -20.64
C ASP A 198 0.25 -16.53 -20.53
N GLU A 199 -0.06 -17.57 -21.29
CA GLU A 199 -1.38 -18.21 -21.29
C GLU A 199 -1.79 -18.86 -19.97
N ASN A 200 -0.84 -19.09 -19.07
CA ASN A 200 -1.05 -19.64 -17.73
C ASN A 200 -1.13 -18.53 -16.65
N GLY A 201 -1.04 -17.26 -17.06
CA GLY A 201 -1.03 -16.11 -16.15
C GLY A 201 0.27 -15.97 -15.35
N VAL A 202 1.40 -16.43 -15.91
CA VAL A 202 2.73 -16.27 -15.34
C VAL A 202 3.43 -15.06 -15.99
N PRO A 203 4.10 -14.18 -15.23
CA PRO A 203 4.89 -13.10 -15.80
C PRO A 203 5.94 -13.63 -16.80
N ALA A 204 5.95 -13.11 -18.02
CA ALA A 204 6.79 -13.60 -19.10
C ALA A 204 7.86 -12.60 -19.55
N ARG A 205 7.53 -11.31 -19.64
CA ARG A 205 8.45 -10.22 -20.02
C ARG A 205 7.92 -8.85 -19.63
N LEU A 206 8.80 -7.87 -19.63
CA LEU A 206 8.43 -6.46 -19.47
C LEU A 206 8.08 -5.86 -20.85
N ASP A 207 6.87 -5.35 -21.01
CA ASP A 207 6.47 -4.67 -22.25
C ASP A 207 6.84 -3.19 -22.23
N ALA A 208 6.64 -2.51 -21.08
CA ALA A 208 6.99 -1.10 -20.93
C ALA A 208 7.40 -0.77 -19.48
N VAL A 209 8.40 0.11 -19.37
CA VAL A 209 8.82 0.71 -18.10
C VAL A 209 8.85 2.23 -18.27
N VAL A 210 8.13 2.93 -17.41
CA VAL A 210 8.09 4.40 -17.35
C VAL A 210 8.71 4.87 -16.05
N LEU A 211 9.58 5.86 -16.11
CA LEU A 211 10.11 6.52 -14.92
C LEU A 211 10.14 8.03 -15.15
N SER A 212 9.49 8.77 -14.28
CA SER A 212 9.50 10.22 -14.24
C SER A 212 10.11 10.69 -12.94
N THR A 213 11.08 11.59 -13.02
CA THR A 213 11.78 12.11 -11.85
C THR A 213 11.96 13.60 -11.93
N GLN A 214 11.67 14.28 -10.84
CA GLN A 214 11.99 15.69 -10.65
C GLN A 214 13.51 15.87 -10.55
N HIS A 215 14.03 16.95 -11.17
CA HIS A 215 15.46 17.18 -11.29
C HIS A 215 15.82 18.67 -11.25
N ASP A 216 17.08 18.96 -11.03
CA ASP A 216 17.64 20.33 -11.13
C ASP A 216 17.56 20.84 -12.60
N PRO A 217 17.42 22.17 -12.81
CA PRO A 217 17.23 22.75 -14.15
C PRO A 217 18.46 22.63 -15.06
N ASP A 218 19.64 22.42 -14.49
CA ASP A 218 20.91 22.50 -15.18
C ASP A 218 21.40 21.14 -15.71
N VAL A 219 20.69 20.03 -15.43
CA VAL A 219 21.01 18.70 -15.97
C VAL A 219 20.31 18.49 -17.32
N SER A 220 20.99 17.89 -18.27
CA SER A 220 20.42 17.58 -19.59
C SER A 220 19.54 16.31 -19.54
N GLN A 221 18.60 16.17 -20.48
CA GLN A 221 17.77 14.98 -20.58
C GLN A 221 18.60 13.75 -20.97
N GLU A 222 19.61 13.92 -21.80
CA GLU A 222 20.54 12.86 -22.20
C GLU A 222 21.23 12.27 -20.97
N GLN A 223 21.74 13.14 -20.07
CA GLN A 223 22.39 12.71 -18.84
C GLN A 223 21.40 11.96 -17.92
N ILE A 224 20.17 12.45 -17.79
CA ILE A 224 19.13 11.78 -17.00
C ILE A 224 18.83 10.38 -17.58
N HIS A 225 18.71 10.25 -18.90
CA HIS A 225 18.42 8.98 -19.56
C HIS A 225 19.56 7.96 -19.36
N GLU A 226 20.81 8.37 -19.51
CA GLU A 226 21.99 7.51 -19.28
C GLU A 226 22.08 7.06 -17.84
N ASP A 227 21.89 7.98 -16.89
CA ASP A 227 21.99 7.72 -15.46
C ASP A 227 20.85 6.85 -14.95
N VAL A 228 19.62 7.11 -15.37
CA VAL A 228 18.45 6.28 -15.00
C VAL A 228 18.63 4.85 -15.53
N LYS A 229 19.09 4.70 -16.77
CA LYS A 229 19.38 3.38 -17.32
C LYS A 229 20.41 2.65 -16.46
N LYS A 230 21.55 3.27 -16.23
CA LYS A 230 22.71 2.67 -15.55
C LYS A 230 22.47 2.38 -14.07
N TYR A 231 21.93 3.36 -13.33
CA TYR A 231 21.88 3.29 -11.85
C TYR A 231 20.53 2.83 -11.31
N ILE A 232 19.51 2.75 -12.17
CA ILE A 232 18.16 2.36 -11.75
C ILE A 232 17.70 1.13 -12.55
N PHE A 233 17.60 1.19 -13.88
CA PHE A 233 17.06 0.10 -14.67
C PHE A 233 17.96 -1.13 -14.67
N ASP A 234 19.25 -0.95 -14.97
CA ASP A 234 20.21 -2.06 -15.01
C ASP A 234 20.42 -2.73 -13.64
N GLU A 235 20.12 -2.02 -12.54
CA GLU A 235 20.22 -2.54 -11.17
C GLU A 235 18.94 -3.25 -10.69
N ILE A 236 17.77 -2.85 -11.19
CA ILE A 236 16.47 -3.32 -10.65
C ILE A 236 15.76 -4.25 -11.61
N LEU A 237 15.85 -4.04 -12.92
CA LEU A 237 15.11 -4.84 -13.89
C LEU A 237 15.79 -6.18 -14.12
N PRO A 238 15.09 -7.32 -13.96
CA PRO A 238 15.64 -8.63 -14.27
C PRO A 238 15.98 -8.74 -15.76
N ALA A 239 17.23 -9.13 -16.07
CA ALA A 239 17.73 -9.16 -17.44
C ALA A 239 16.99 -10.18 -18.34
N ASP A 240 16.46 -11.24 -17.75
CA ASP A 240 15.66 -12.26 -18.43
C ASP A 240 14.23 -11.82 -18.75
N MET A 241 13.76 -10.71 -18.16
CA MET A 241 12.45 -10.12 -18.41
C MET A 241 12.51 -8.97 -19.42
N VAL A 242 13.70 -8.53 -19.84
CA VAL A 242 13.91 -7.41 -20.76
C VAL A 242 14.38 -7.94 -22.12
N ASP A 243 13.76 -7.50 -23.22
CA ASP A 243 14.13 -7.85 -24.58
C ASP A 243 14.19 -6.59 -25.51
N GLU A 244 14.48 -6.80 -26.79
CA GLU A 244 14.55 -5.73 -27.78
C GLU A 244 13.22 -5.01 -28.04
N ASN A 245 12.11 -5.59 -27.60
CA ASN A 245 10.77 -5.00 -27.74
C ASN A 245 10.30 -4.28 -26.47
N THR A 246 11.08 -4.35 -25.38
CA THR A 246 10.78 -3.63 -24.13
C THR A 246 10.92 -2.12 -24.35
N LYS A 247 9.87 -1.37 -24.03
CA LYS A 247 9.82 0.09 -24.21
C LYS A 247 10.23 0.80 -22.93
N PHE A 248 11.15 1.73 -23.03
CA PHE A 248 11.60 2.57 -21.91
C PHE A 248 11.19 4.03 -22.14
N PHE A 249 10.52 4.62 -21.15
CA PHE A 249 10.10 6.01 -21.15
C PHE A 249 10.67 6.71 -19.91
N ILE A 250 11.65 7.58 -20.12
CA ILE A 250 12.30 8.34 -19.05
C ILE A 250 11.97 9.81 -19.26
N ASN A 251 11.32 10.45 -18.29
CA ASN A 251 10.84 11.83 -18.39
C ASN A 251 10.25 12.15 -19.79
N PRO A 252 9.20 11.44 -20.24
CA PRO A 252 8.73 11.55 -21.62
C PRO A 252 8.21 12.94 -22.00
N THR A 253 7.90 13.79 -21.02
CA THR A 253 7.55 15.22 -21.23
C THR A 253 8.78 16.12 -21.34
N GLY A 254 9.99 15.59 -21.15
CA GLY A 254 11.26 16.29 -21.19
C GLY A 254 11.63 16.91 -19.84
N ARG A 255 11.06 18.04 -19.48
CA ARG A 255 11.46 18.80 -18.27
C ARG A 255 10.53 18.55 -17.10
N PHE A 256 11.09 18.13 -15.93
CA PHE A 256 10.35 17.96 -14.67
C PHE A 256 11.11 18.64 -13.52
N VAL A 257 11.18 19.98 -13.56
CA VAL A 257 11.84 20.81 -12.52
C VAL A 257 10.83 21.24 -11.45
N ILE A 258 9.62 21.62 -11.86
CA ILE A 258 8.52 21.94 -10.94
C ILE A 258 7.82 20.64 -10.59
N GLY A 259 7.81 20.30 -9.31
CA GLY A 259 7.20 19.08 -8.78
C GLY A 259 6.99 19.20 -7.28
N GLY A 260 6.60 18.09 -6.65
CA GLY A 260 6.21 18.07 -5.24
C GLY A 260 4.99 18.95 -4.99
N PRO A 261 4.76 19.43 -3.75
CA PRO A 261 3.60 20.26 -3.40
C PRO A 261 3.52 21.60 -4.14
N HIS A 262 4.62 22.04 -4.75
CA HIS A 262 4.63 23.22 -5.63
C HIS A 262 4.01 22.92 -7.00
N GLY A 263 4.14 21.71 -7.49
CA GLY A 263 3.62 21.29 -8.80
C GLY A 263 2.17 20.77 -8.73
N ASP A 264 1.84 20.05 -7.68
CA ASP A 264 0.51 19.45 -7.48
C ASP A 264 0.19 19.32 -5.99
N SER A 265 -1.10 19.42 -5.65
CA SER A 265 -1.55 19.28 -4.27
C SER A 265 -1.56 17.81 -3.85
N GLY A 266 -1.18 17.55 -2.59
CA GLY A 266 -1.24 16.24 -1.96
C GLY A 266 -2.31 16.13 -0.90
N LEU A 267 -2.86 14.91 -0.74
CA LEU A 267 -3.77 14.56 0.34
C LEU A 267 -3.48 13.14 0.81
N THR A 268 -3.66 12.92 2.12
CA THR A 268 -3.64 11.57 2.71
C THR A 268 -4.70 10.69 2.04
N GLY A 269 -4.34 9.46 1.70
CA GLY A 269 -5.27 8.46 1.19
C GLY A 269 -5.62 8.58 -0.29
N ARG A 270 -4.82 9.29 -1.10
CA ARG A 270 -5.02 9.38 -2.55
C ARG A 270 -4.15 8.44 -3.39
N LYS A 271 -3.38 7.57 -2.75
CA LYS A 271 -2.53 6.56 -3.41
C LYS A 271 -2.85 5.14 -2.94
N ILE A 272 -4.14 4.87 -2.67
CA ILE A 272 -4.61 3.62 -2.08
C ILE A 272 -4.31 2.37 -2.92
N ILE A 273 -4.23 2.50 -4.24
CA ILE A 273 -3.88 1.41 -5.15
C ILE A 273 -2.37 1.15 -5.14
N VAL A 274 -1.55 2.22 -5.06
CA VAL A 274 -0.10 2.13 -4.85
C VAL A 274 0.21 1.50 -3.48
N ASP A 275 -0.55 1.85 -2.47
CA ASP A 275 -0.40 1.31 -1.11
C ASP A 275 -0.67 -0.19 -1.00
N THR A 276 -1.43 -0.75 -1.93
CA THR A 276 -1.92 -2.12 -1.89
C THR A 276 -1.33 -3.00 -3.01
N TYR A 277 -2.10 -3.35 -4.02
CA TYR A 277 -1.72 -4.39 -4.99
C TYR A 277 -1.59 -3.89 -6.43
N GLY A 278 -1.48 -2.58 -6.65
CA GLY A 278 -1.29 -1.98 -7.98
C GLY A 278 -2.42 -2.24 -8.97
N GLY A 279 -3.62 -2.51 -8.47
CA GLY A 279 -4.81 -2.79 -9.28
C GLY A 279 -5.06 -4.28 -9.58
N MET A 280 -4.17 -5.20 -9.17
CA MET A 280 -4.35 -6.64 -9.39
C MET A 280 -5.48 -7.21 -8.54
N ALA A 281 -5.66 -6.72 -7.33
CA ALA A 281 -6.76 -7.07 -6.43
C ALA A 281 -7.81 -5.96 -6.36
N ARG A 282 -9.01 -6.33 -5.91
CA ARG A 282 -10.05 -5.36 -5.55
C ARG A 282 -9.61 -4.49 -4.39
N HIS A 283 -10.26 -3.35 -4.22
CA HIS A 283 -10.03 -2.42 -3.12
C HIS A 283 -11.36 -1.95 -2.52
N GLY A 284 -11.44 -1.85 -1.21
CA GLY A 284 -12.65 -1.41 -0.51
C GLY A 284 -12.87 0.10 -0.48
N GLY A 285 -11.84 0.89 -0.84
CA GLY A 285 -11.87 2.35 -0.88
C GLY A 285 -11.29 3.03 0.35
N GLY A 286 -11.09 2.32 1.48
CA GLY A 286 -10.54 2.89 2.70
C GLY A 286 -9.04 3.17 2.61
N ALA A 287 -8.62 4.38 2.98
CA ALA A 287 -7.22 4.73 3.14
C ALA A 287 -6.65 4.18 4.46
N PHE A 288 -5.32 3.96 4.51
CA PHE A 288 -4.64 3.42 5.68
C PHE A 288 -3.99 4.52 6.54
N SER A 289 -3.18 5.37 5.91
CA SER A 289 -2.36 6.35 6.63
C SER A 289 -3.19 7.29 7.50
N GLY A 290 -2.67 7.60 8.68
CA GLY A 290 -3.33 8.45 9.67
C GLY A 290 -4.40 7.78 10.52
N LYS A 291 -4.72 6.51 10.29
CA LYS A 291 -5.72 5.73 11.03
C LYS A 291 -5.04 4.79 12.03
N ASP A 292 -5.46 4.82 13.29
CA ASP A 292 -5.05 3.83 14.30
C ASP A 292 -5.67 2.45 14.04
N CYS A 293 -5.19 1.44 14.75
CA CYS A 293 -5.56 0.04 14.54
C CYS A 293 -7.03 -0.31 14.86
N THR A 294 -7.80 0.58 15.48
CA THR A 294 -9.24 0.36 15.69
C THR A 294 -10.07 0.62 14.44
N LYS A 295 -9.51 1.31 13.45
CA LYS A 295 -10.12 1.54 12.14
C LYS A 295 -9.91 0.31 11.27
N VAL A 296 -11.00 -0.42 10.99
CA VAL A 296 -10.98 -1.67 10.22
C VAL A 296 -10.52 -1.49 8.78
N ASP A 297 -10.67 -0.29 8.19
CA ASP A 297 -10.08 0.04 6.89
C ASP A 297 -8.60 -0.35 6.82
N ARG A 298 -7.86 -0.11 7.89
CA ARG A 298 -6.44 -0.44 8.00
C ARG A 298 -6.22 -1.83 8.58
N SER A 299 -6.72 -2.10 9.77
CA SER A 299 -6.42 -3.34 10.50
C SER A 299 -6.97 -4.58 9.80
N ALA A 300 -8.17 -4.53 9.27
CA ALA A 300 -8.76 -5.67 8.57
C ALA A 300 -8.15 -5.88 7.17
N ALA A 301 -7.71 -4.84 6.47
CA ALA A 301 -6.93 -5.00 5.25
C ALA A 301 -5.58 -5.69 5.53
N TYR A 302 -4.92 -5.36 6.63
CA TYR A 302 -3.70 -6.03 7.06
C TYR A 302 -3.95 -7.50 7.45
N ALA A 303 -5.04 -7.78 8.16
CA ALA A 303 -5.44 -9.15 8.49
C ALA A 303 -5.78 -9.96 7.23
N ALA A 304 -6.51 -9.38 6.29
CA ALA A 304 -6.84 -10.03 5.02
C ALA A 304 -5.57 -10.35 4.20
N ARG A 305 -4.56 -9.45 4.18
CA ARG A 305 -3.23 -9.72 3.60
C ARG A 305 -2.54 -10.87 4.31
N TYR A 306 -2.51 -10.87 5.63
CA TYR A 306 -1.88 -11.92 6.43
C TYR A 306 -2.50 -13.30 6.13
N VAL A 307 -3.83 -13.39 6.06
CA VAL A 307 -4.53 -14.62 5.70
C VAL A 307 -4.18 -15.07 4.28
N ALA A 308 -4.33 -14.19 3.29
CA ALA A 308 -4.06 -14.51 1.89
C ALA A 308 -2.61 -14.97 1.68
N LYS A 309 -1.64 -14.27 2.30
CA LYS A 309 -0.21 -14.62 2.18
C LYS A 309 0.09 -16.00 2.76
N ASN A 310 -0.45 -16.33 3.93
CA ASN A 310 -0.25 -17.65 4.54
C ASN A 310 -0.92 -18.78 3.74
N ILE A 311 -2.08 -18.56 3.11
CA ILE A 311 -2.74 -19.53 2.22
C ILE A 311 -1.85 -19.84 1.01
N VAL A 312 -1.33 -18.81 0.34
CA VAL A 312 -0.47 -18.99 -0.83
C VAL A 312 0.87 -19.63 -0.43
N ALA A 313 1.50 -19.16 0.64
CA ALA A 313 2.75 -19.73 1.13
C ALA A 313 2.63 -21.18 1.62
N ALA A 314 1.45 -21.58 2.12
CA ALA A 314 1.16 -22.97 2.46
C ALA A 314 1.00 -23.87 1.21
N GLY A 315 0.93 -23.29 0.01
CA GLY A 315 0.75 -24.00 -1.24
C GLY A 315 -0.69 -24.48 -1.47
N ILE A 316 -1.66 -23.90 -0.76
CA ILE A 316 -3.10 -24.20 -0.93
C ILE A 316 -3.61 -23.61 -2.25
N ALA A 317 -3.14 -22.43 -2.61
CA ALA A 317 -3.47 -21.77 -3.87
C ALA A 317 -2.26 -21.03 -4.42
N LYS A 318 -2.23 -20.71 -5.73
CA LYS A 318 -1.23 -19.83 -6.35
C LYS A 318 -1.61 -18.36 -6.21
N LYS A 319 -2.90 -18.07 -6.16
CA LYS A 319 -3.47 -16.74 -5.98
C LYS A 319 -4.61 -16.82 -4.98
N CYS A 320 -4.72 -15.84 -4.11
CA CYS A 320 -5.77 -15.80 -3.11
C CYS A 320 -6.16 -14.36 -2.82
N GLU A 321 -7.45 -14.04 -3.00
CA GLU A 321 -8.06 -12.79 -2.56
C GLU A 321 -9.04 -13.07 -1.42
N ILE A 322 -8.97 -12.25 -0.38
CA ILE A 322 -9.86 -12.31 0.79
C ILE A 322 -10.64 -11.00 0.84
N GLN A 323 -11.96 -11.08 1.00
CA GLN A 323 -12.78 -9.93 1.38
C GLN A 323 -13.30 -10.12 2.80
N LEU A 324 -13.15 -9.08 3.60
CA LEU A 324 -13.78 -8.93 4.91
C LEU A 324 -14.75 -7.75 4.87
N SER A 325 -15.89 -7.86 5.56
CA SER A 325 -16.79 -6.73 5.74
C SER A 325 -17.27 -6.62 7.18
N TYR A 326 -17.54 -5.38 7.61
CA TYR A 326 -18.00 -5.07 8.97
C TYR A 326 -19.17 -4.11 8.94
N ALA A 327 -19.96 -4.13 10.01
CA ALA A 327 -20.91 -3.08 10.37
C ALA A 327 -20.38 -2.29 11.57
N ILE A 328 -20.61 -1.00 11.62
CA ILE A 328 -20.16 -0.14 12.72
C ILE A 328 -20.68 -0.69 14.07
N GLY A 329 -19.82 -0.77 15.05
CA GLY A 329 -20.15 -1.24 16.40
C GLY A 329 -20.35 -2.75 16.53
N VAL A 330 -20.19 -3.53 15.46
CA VAL A 330 -20.29 -5.01 15.47
C VAL A 330 -18.89 -5.61 15.47
N ALA A 331 -18.63 -6.59 16.34
CA ALA A 331 -17.32 -7.22 16.43
C ALA A 331 -17.11 -8.28 15.34
N GLN A 332 -18.10 -9.11 15.07
CA GLN A 332 -17.97 -10.15 14.06
C GLN A 332 -18.02 -9.59 12.64
N PRO A 333 -17.15 -10.05 11.74
CA PRO A 333 -17.28 -9.68 10.33
C PRO A 333 -18.64 -10.14 9.77
N THR A 334 -19.32 -9.23 9.09
CA THR A 334 -20.62 -9.50 8.44
C THR A 334 -20.48 -10.49 7.28
N SER A 335 -19.33 -10.53 6.63
CA SER A 335 -18.97 -11.55 5.64
C SER A 335 -17.47 -11.79 5.57
N VAL A 336 -17.13 -13.02 5.18
CA VAL A 336 -15.77 -13.45 4.77
C VAL A 336 -15.91 -14.15 3.44
N MET A 337 -15.23 -13.69 2.41
CA MET A 337 -15.20 -14.28 1.07
C MET A 337 -13.77 -14.61 0.68
N VAL A 338 -13.59 -15.72 0.00
CA VAL A 338 -12.33 -16.17 -0.58
C VAL A 338 -12.52 -16.37 -2.09
N ASP A 339 -11.52 -15.98 -2.86
CA ASP A 339 -11.42 -16.31 -4.28
C ASP A 339 -9.98 -16.77 -4.57
N THR A 340 -9.81 -18.02 -4.94
CA THR A 340 -8.52 -18.59 -5.33
C THR A 340 -8.29 -18.54 -6.84
N PHE A 341 -9.16 -17.90 -7.60
CA PHE A 341 -9.09 -17.77 -9.07
C PHE A 341 -8.92 -19.13 -9.77
N GLY A 342 -9.55 -20.17 -9.23
CA GLY A 342 -9.44 -21.53 -9.75
C GLY A 342 -8.08 -22.22 -9.53
N THR A 343 -7.17 -21.62 -8.75
CA THR A 343 -5.85 -22.20 -8.43
C THR A 343 -5.83 -22.98 -7.12
N GLY A 344 -6.93 -22.96 -6.37
CA GLY A 344 -7.05 -23.62 -5.08
C GLY A 344 -7.05 -25.14 -5.14
N LYS A 345 -6.35 -25.79 -4.25
CA LYS A 345 -6.39 -27.24 -4.00
C LYS A 345 -7.55 -27.62 -3.06
N ILE A 346 -8.09 -26.66 -2.35
CA ILE A 346 -9.24 -26.75 -1.46
C ILE A 346 -10.30 -25.81 -2.03
N ALA A 347 -11.57 -26.22 -1.97
CA ALA A 347 -12.68 -25.39 -2.42
C ALA A 347 -12.80 -24.11 -1.60
N ASP A 348 -13.18 -23.00 -2.24
CA ASP A 348 -13.18 -21.68 -1.63
C ASP A 348 -14.13 -21.57 -0.43
N ASP A 349 -15.28 -22.25 -0.46
CA ASP A 349 -16.21 -22.34 0.68
C ASP A 349 -15.59 -23.06 1.89
N LYS A 350 -14.84 -24.14 1.65
CA LYS A 350 -14.10 -24.84 2.70
C LYS A 350 -12.96 -23.99 3.25
N LEU A 351 -12.31 -23.18 2.43
CA LEU A 351 -11.29 -22.25 2.89
C LEU A 351 -11.86 -21.18 3.84
N VAL A 352 -13.11 -20.73 3.61
CA VAL A 352 -13.78 -19.80 4.56
C VAL A 352 -13.90 -20.41 5.95
N GLU A 353 -14.28 -21.70 6.05
CA GLU A 353 -14.35 -22.41 7.34
C GLU A 353 -12.97 -22.47 8.01
N ILE A 354 -11.94 -22.88 7.26
CA ILE A 354 -10.57 -22.97 7.75
C ILE A 354 -10.04 -21.61 8.24
N ILE A 355 -10.37 -20.54 7.53
CA ILE A 355 -9.98 -19.17 7.93
C ILE A 355 -10.64 -18.82 9.26
N ARG A 356 -11.94 -19.07 9.42
CA ARG A 356 -12.66 -18.77 10.68
C ARG A 356 -12.16 -19.59 11.87
N GLU A 357 -11.66 -20.79 11.65
CA GLU A 357 -11.08 -21.64 12.69
C GLU A 357 -9.67 -21.17 13.14
N ASN A 358 -8.88 -20.58 12.24
CA ASN A 358 -7.46 -20.31 12.46
C ASN A 358 -7.11 -18.84 12.69
N PHE A 359 -8.03 -17.91 12.40
CA PHE A 359 -7.81 -16.46 12.48
C PHE A 359 -8.96 -15.77 13.18
N ASP A 360 -8.64 -15.01 14.22
CA ASP A 360 -9.62 -14.15 14.88
C ASP A 360 -9.75 -12.84 14.09
N LEU A 361 -10.83 -12.72 13.32
CA LEU A 361 -11.10 -11.59 12.44
C LEU A 361 -11.96 -10.50 13.10
N ARG A 362 -12.23 -10.60 14.41
CA ARG A 362 -12.81 -9.49 15.18
C ARG A 362 -11.79 -8.35 15.31
N PRO A 363 -12.20 -7.07 15.35
CA PRO A 363 -11.26 -5.95 15.48
C PRO A 363 -10.24 -6.13 16.63
N ALA A 364 -10.69 -6.48 17.82
CA ALA A 364 -9.81 -6.76 18.96
C ALA A 364 -8.88 -7.96 18.71
N GLY A 365 -9.40 -9.03 18.09
CA GLY A 365 -8.63 -10.21 17.69
C GLY A 365 -7.51 -9.86 16.69
N ILE A 366 -7.81 -9.07 15.69
CA ILE A 366 -6.83 -8.60 14.69
C ILE A 366 -5.73 -7.77 15.38
N ILE A 367 -6.11 -6.82 16.24
CA ILE A 367 -5.16 -5.96 16.96
C ILE A 367 -4.20 -6.81 17.79
N LYS A 368 -4.72 -7.82 18.49
CA LYS A 368 -3.91 -8.75 19.31
C LYS A 368 -3.05 -9.67 18.44
N MET A 369 -3.65 -10.29 17.43
CA MET A 369 -2.97 -11.25 16.54
C MET A 369 -1.79 -10.62 15.80
N LEU A 370 -1.95 -9.38 15.34
CA LEU A 370 -0.94 -8.66 14.59
C LEU A 370 -0.14 -7.64 15.43
N ASP A 371 -0.40 -7.57 16.75
CA ASP A 371 0.29 -6.64 17.66
C ASP A 371 0.35 -5.20 17.11
N LEU A 372 -0.83 -4.65 16.77
CA LEU A 372 -0.95 -3.40 16.03
C LEU A 372 -0.87 -2.12 16.90
N ARG A 373 -0.71 -2.24 18.23
CA ARG A 373 -0.58 -1.06 19.11
C ARG A 373 0.86 -0.58 19.26
N ARG A 374 1.65 -0.73 18.21
CA ARG A 374 3.05 -0.31 18.14
C ARG A 374 3.22 0.83 17.14
N PRO A 375 4.22 1.71 17.31
CA PRO A 375 4.52 2.78 16.36
C PRO A 375 5.28 2.21 15.14
N ILE A 376 4.57 1.53 14.23
CA ILE A 376 5.12 0.82 13.06
C ILE A 376 4.59 1.34 11.72
N TYR A 377 3.84 2.44 11.72
CA TYR A 377 3.04 2.85 10.58
C TYR A 377 3.77 3.78 9.61
N LYS A 378 4.54 4.77 10.08
CA LYS A 378 5.28 5.71 9.22
C LYS A 378 6.13 5.00 8.16
N GLN A 379 6.80 3.91 8.53
CA GLN A 379 7.66 3.14 7.64
C GLN A 379 6.91 2.47 6.47
N THR A 380 5.58 2.30 6.57
CA THR A 380 4.74 1.72 5.53
C THR A 380 4.13 2.75 4.58
N ALA A 381 4.20 4.03 4.93
CA ALA A 381 3.51 5.09 4.20
C ALA A 381 4.11 5.42 2.81
N ALA A 382 5.23 4.81 2.45
CA ALA A 382 5.82 4.88 1.11
C ALA A 382 6.27 3.49 0.65
N TYR A 383 6.21 3.25 -0.66
CA TYR A 383 6.62 2.00 -1.32
C TYR A 383 5.76 0.79 -0.98
N GLY A 384 4.49 1.00 -0.64
CA GLY A 384 3.50 -0.02 -0.35
C GLY A 384 3.47 -0.50 1.10
N HIS A 385 2.28 -0.91 1.56
CA HIS A 385 2.06 -1.47 2.89
C HIS A 385 2.29 -2.99 2.93
N PHE A 386 2.35 -3.63 1.76
CA PHE A 386 2.46 -5.09 1.61
C PHE A 386 3.70 -5.49 0.82
N GLY A 387 4.16 -6.74 1.03
CA GLY A 387 5.33 -7.27 0.36
C GLY A 387 6.65 -6.62 0.81
N ARG A 388 6.71 -6.13 2.04
CA ARG A 388 7.84 -5.39 2.60
C ARG A 388 8.76 -6.32 3.38
N ASN A 389 9.54 -7.14 2.66
CA ASN A 389 10.53 -8.03 3.29
C ASN A 389 11.71 -7.26 3.93
N ASP A 390 11.82 -5.96 3.68
CA ASP A 390 12.78 -5.05 4.28
C ASP A 390 12.36 -4.54 5.68
N LEU A 391 11.13 -4.83 6.12
CA LEU A 391 10.55 -4.37 7.38
C LEU A 391 10.03 -5.57 8.20
N ASP A 392 10.07 -5.45 9.53
CA ASP A 392 9.43 -6.41 10.44
C ASP A 392 7.96 -6.05 10.65
N LEU A 393 7.12 -6.47 9.71
CA LEU A 393 5.68 -6.22 9.74
C LEU A 393 4.90 -7.48 10.11
N PRO A 394 4.02 -7.42 11.14
CA PRO A 394 3.29 -8.60 11.62
C PRO A 394 2.43 -9.28 10.56
N TRP A 395 1.80 -8.50 9.68
CA TRP A 395 0.93 -9.02 8.61
C TRP A 395 1.68 -9.65 7.43
N GLU A 396 3.01 -9.58 7.42
CA GLU A 396 3.85 -10.25 6.43
C GLU A 396 4.43 -11.59 6.96
N LYS A 397 4.18 -11.96 8.23
CA LYS A 397 4.67 -13.21 8.82
C LYS A 397 4.02 -14.45 8.22
N LEU A 398 4.78 -15.54 8.17
CA LEU A 398 4.38 -16.85 7.60
C LEU A 398 4.18 -17.93 8.70
N ASP A 399 3.86 -17.52 9.90
CA ASP A 399 3.76 -18.37 11.10
C ASP A 399 2.51 -19.28 11.13
N LYS A 400 1.56 -19.08 10.20
CA LYS A 400 0.40 -19.96 10.02
C LYS A 400 0.57 -21.04 8.94
N VAL A 401 1.67 -21.00 8.20
CA VAL A 401 1.90 -21.92 7.07
C VAL A 401 1.83 -23.39 7.49
N ASP A 402 2.52 -23.79 8.55
CA ASP A 402 2.53 -25.19 8.99
C ASP A 402 1.16 -25.64 9.55
N THR A 403 0.39 -24.72 10.12
CA THR A 403 -0.98 -24.99 10.57
C THR A 403 -1.89 -25.23 9.37
N LEU A 404 -1.79 -24.37 8.33
CA LEU A 404 -2.61 -24.46 7.14
C LEU A 404 -2.27 -25.67 6.26
N LYS A 405 -1.00 -26.09 6.20
CA LYS A 405 -0.59 -27.30 5.48
C LYS A 405 -1.28 -28.58 5.95
N LYS A 406 -1.80 -28.61 7.18
CA LYS A 406 -2.52 -29.79 7.72
C LYS A 406 -3.86 -30.05 7.02
N TYR A 407 -4.36 -29.09 6.26
CA TYR A 407 -5.59 -29.22 5.49
C TYR A 407 -5.37 -29.70 4.05
N LEU A 408 -4.11 -29.82 3.58
CA LEU A 408 -3.73 -30.37 2.29
C LEU A 408 -3.65 -31.91 2.35
#